data_5b2e342882bcd18415ea4b2ae143b780
#
_entry.id   5b2e342882bcd18415ea4b2ae143b780
#
_cell.length_a   1.000
_cell.length_b   1.000
_cell.length_c   1.000
_cell.angle_alpha   90.00
_cell.angle_beta   90.00
_cell.angle_gamma   90.00
#
_symmetry.space_group_name_H-M   'P 1'
#
loop_
_entity.id
_entity.type
_entity.pdbx_description
1 polymer ?
#
loop_
_entity_poly.entity_id
_entity_poly.type
_entity_poly.pdbx_seq_one_letter_code
_entity_poly.pdbx_strand_id
1 'polypeptide(L)'
;MDTPDKNARVLYDYRQTINDLLINHYSIRWQHWAAKQGKGIRNQAHGSPANILDLYAVSDVPEIEGRDLVSIKAAPSVAHTEGKKLSSSESATWLDEHFQSNLGDVKKALDLFFLGGVNHIFYHGTCFSPQEAPWPGWLFYAAVHFHPNNPFWEDFKYLNQYVTRVQSFLQDGTPDNDVLLYYNIADVMSEQGNRSLQHFSGLIVICWNLRSEKVR
;
A
#
# COMPACT_ATOMS: atom_id res chain seq x y z
N MET A 1 14.60 -37.79 -11.52
CA MET A 1 15.13 -36.43 -11.23
C MET A 1 14.09 -35.42 -11.67
N ASP A 2 13.70 -34.55 -10.77
CA ASP A 2 12.84 -33.43 -11.16
C ASP A 2 13.65 -32.41 -11.96
N THR A 3 13.13 -32.04 -13.12
CA THR A 3 13.78 -31.02 -13.95
C THR A 3 13.48 -29.62 -13.40
N PRO A 4 14.35 -28.62 -13.61
CA PRO A 4 14.08 -27.23 -13.20
C PRO A 4 12.72 -26.71 -13.70
N ASP A 5 12.33 -27.02 -14.93
CA ASP A 5 11.05 -26.66 -15.52
C ASP A 5 9.86 -27.29 -14.77
N LYS A 6 9.96 -28.59 -14.44
CA LYS A 6 8.90 -29.26 -13.66
C LYS A 6 8.76 -28.64 -12.26
N ASN A 7 9.88 -28.32 -11.60
CA ASN A 7 9.85 -27.70 -10.29
C ASN A 7 9.23 -26.29 -10.36
N ALA A 8 9.54 -25.49 -11.38
CA ALA A 8 8.96 -24.18 -11.60
C ALA A 8 7.42 -24.24 -11.76
N ARG A 9 6.92 -25.21 -12.53
CA ARG A 9 5.47 -25.43 -12.70
C ARG A 9 4.78 -25.83 -11.40
N VAL A 10 5.37 -26.77 -10.64
CA VAL A 10 4.81 -27.18 -9.34
C VAL A 10 4.79 -26.00 -8.35
N LEU A 11 5.84 -25.17 -8.33
CA LEU A 11 5.87 -23.98 -7.49
C LEU A 11 4.79 -22.97 -7.88
N TYR A 12 4.63 -22.74 -9.19
CA TYR A 12 3.56 -21.88 -9.71
C TYR A 12 2.19 -22.37 -9.27
N ASP A 13 1.86 -23.64 -9.53
CA ASP A 13 0.56 -24.23 -9.19
C ASP A 13 0.28 -24.18 -7.68
N TYR A 14 1.29 -24.44 -6.86
CA TYR A 14 1.19 -24.34 -5.41
C TYR A 14 0.89 -22.90 -4.94
N ARG A 15 1.64 -21.92 -5.44
CA ARG A 15 1.46 -20.52 -5.06
C ARG A 15 0.17 -19.92 -5.64
N GLN A 16 -0.19 -20.33 -6.86
CA GLN A 16 -1.47 -19.94 -7.46
C GLN A 16 -2.65 -20.49 -6.64
N THR A 17 -2.56 -21.71 -6.14
CA THR A 17 -3.58 -22.30 -5.25
C THR A 17 -3.72 -21.47 -3.96
N ILE A 18 -2.62 -21.06 -3.34
CA ILE A 18 -2.65 -20.17 -2.15
C ILE A 18 -3.29 -18.81 -2.50
N ASN A 19 -2.90 -18.23 -3.64
CA ASN A 19 -3.46 -17.00 -4.15
C ASN A 19 -4.99 -17.10 -4.27
N ASP A 20 -5.48 -18.13 -4.95
CA ASP A 20 -6.91 -18.35 -5.18
C ASP A 20 -7.69 -18.56 -3.88
N LEU A 21 -7.11 -19.28 -2.92
CA LEU A 21 -7.72 -19.46 -1.61
C LEU A 21 -7.83 -18.15 -0.84
N LEU A 22 -6.78 -17.32 -0.83
CA LEU A 22 -6.79 -16.02 -0.16
C LEU A 22 -7.77 -15.04 -0.81
N ILE A 23 -7.84 -15.00 -2.13
CA ILE A 23 -8.76 -14.12 -2.83
C ILE A 23 -10.20 -14.58 -2.61
N ASN A 24 -10.51 -15.84 -2.97
CA ASN A 24 -11.90 -16.33 -3.05
C ASN A 24 -12.51 -16.67 -1.69
N HIS A 25 -11.70 -17.16 -0.73
CA HIS A 25 -12.19 -17.65 0.54
C HIS A 25 -11.92 -16.74 1.73
N TYR A 26 -11.09 -15.70 1.56
CA TYR A 26 -10.84 -14.69 2.58
C TYR A 26 -11.25 -13.29 2.11
N SER A 27 -10.55 -12.70 1.13
CA SER A 27 -10.71 -11.29 0.78
C SER A 27 -12.10 -10.97 0.21
N ILE A 28 -12.59 -11.74 -0.75
CA ILE A 28 -13.93 -11.56 -1.32
C ILE A 28 -15.02 -11.78 -0.24
N ARG A 29 -14.85 -12.75 0.65
CA ARG A 29 -15.81 -12.98 1.73
C ARG A 29 -15.83 -11.84 2.74
N TRP A 30 -14.67 -11.29 3.07
CA TRP A 30 -14.56 -10.13 3.93
C TRP A 30 -15.21 -8.90 3.29
N GLN A 31 -14.93 -8.64 2.02
CA GLN A 31 -15.54 -7.55 1.27
C GLN A 31 -17.07 -7.69 1.23
N HIS A 32 -17.59 -8.87 0.90
CA HIS A 32 -19.03 -9.13 0.88
C HIS A 32 -19.68 -8.98 2.27
N TRP A 33 -18.97 -9.40 3.32
CA TRP A 33 -19.48 -9.21 4.69
C TRP A 33 -19.55 -7.73 5.06
N ALA A 34 -18.52 -6.96 4.75
CA ALA A 34 -18.49 -5.52 5.00
C ALA A 34 -19.59 -4.78 4.21
N ALA A 35 -19.75 -5.13 2.93
CA ALA A 35 -20.79 -4.56 2.08
C ALA A 35 -22.20 -4.78 2.64
N LYS A 36 -22.50 -5.97 3.19
CA LYS A 36 -23.77 -6.24 3.90
C LYS A 36 -24.00 -5.35 5.11
N GLN A 37 -22.95 -4.79 5.71
CA GLN A 37 -23.01 -3.83 6.81
C GLN A 37 -23.01 -2.36 6.31
N GLY A 38 -23.08 -2.14 5.00
CA GLY A 38 -22.96 -0.81 4.39
C GLY A 38 -21.56 -0.20 4.56
N LYS A 39 -20.53 -1.04 4.65
CA LYS A 39 -19.12 -0.64 4.82
C LYS A 39 -18.26 -1.17 3.68
N GLY A 40 -17.14 -0.48 3.43
CA GLY A 40 -16.07 -0.99 2.58
C GLY A 40 -14.93 -1.56 3.42
N ILE A 41 -14.05 -2.31 2.75
CA ILE A 41 -12.80 -2.78 3.34
C ILE A 41 -11.61 -1.94 2.87
N ARG A 42 -10.72 -1.63 3.81
CA ARG A 42 -9.39 -1.09 3.57
C ARG A 42 -8.38 -2.18 3.89
N ASN A 43 -7.54 -2.51 2.93
CA ASN A 43 -6.62 -3.63 3.09
C ASN A 43 -5.23 -3.29 2.53
N GLN A 44 -4.23 -3.42 3.38
CA GLN A 44 -2.83 -3.24 3.01
C GLN A 44 -2.25 -4.50 2.35
N ALA A 45 -2.74 -5.67 2.73
CA ALA A 45 -2.29 -6.97 2.24
C ALA A 45 -0.78 -7.23 2.36
N HIS A 46 -0.07 -6.44 3.17
CA HIS A 46 1.37 -6.51 3.36
C HIS A 46 1.80 -7.90 3.87
N GLY A 47 2.86 -8.46 3.27
CA GLY A 47 3.37 -9.79 3.63
C GLY A 47 2.49 -10.96 3.18
N SER A 48 1.40 -10.72 2.46
CA SER A 48 0.56 -11.80 1.93
C SER A 48 1.31 -12.68 0.95
N PRO A 49 1.15 -14.02 1.01
CA PRO A 49 1.72 -14.95 0.04
C PRO A 49 0.89 -15.04 -1.26
N ALA A 50 0.13 -14.02 -1.59
CA ALA A 50 -0.67 -13.90 -2.80
C ALA A 50 -0.22 -12.70 -3.66
N ASN A 51 -0.72 -12.63 -4.90
CA ASN A 51 -0.54 -11.44 -5.72
C ASN A 51 -1.21 -10.24 -5.06
N ILE A 52 -0.41 -9.29 -4.63
CA ILE A 52 -0.89 -8.11 -3.92
C ILE A 52 -1.83 -7.26 -4.78
N LEU A 53 -1.63 -7.24 -6.11
CA LEU A 53 -2.48 -6.48 -7.02
C LEU A 53 -3.91 -7.03 -7.07
N ASP A 54 -4.06 -8.37 -7.06
CA ASP A 54 -5.38 -9.01 -7.01
C ASP A 54 -6.08 -8.74 -5.67
N LEU A 55 -5.33 -8.75 -4.56
CA LEU A 55 -5.87 -8.41 -3.24
C LEU A 55 -6.32 -6.94 -3.17
N TYR A 56 -5.59 -6.04 -3.81
CA TYR A 56 -5.98 -4.64 -3.94
C TYR A 56 -7.21 -4.47 -4.84
N ALA A 57 -7.34 -5.28 -5.89
CA ALA A 57 -8.51 -5.26 -6.77
C ALA A 57 -9.81 -5.60 -6.02
N VAL A 58 -9.76 -6.52 -5.06
CA VAL A 58 -10.90 -6.86 -4.20
C VAL A 58 -11.19 -5.78 -3.13
N SER A 59 -10.18 -5.04 -2.70
CA SER A 59 -10.32 -4.06 -1.60
C SER A 59 -11.02 -2.80 -2.07
N ASP A 60 -11.95 -2.25 -1.29
CA ASP A 60 -12.61 -0.97 -1.62
C ASP A 60 -11.62 0.20 -1.53
N VAL A 61 -10.70 0.15 -0.59
CA VAL A 61 -9.58 1.08 -0.46
C VAL A 61 -8.28 0.29 -0.37
N PRO A 62 -7.54 0.16 -1.47
CA PRO A 62 -6.19 -0.40 -1.44
C PRO A 62 -5.27 0.46 -0.57
N GLU A 63 -4.48 -0.17 0.29
CA GLU A 63 -3.53 0.52 1.15
C GLU A 63 -2.11 0.02 0.93
N ILE A 64 -1.15 0.92 0.97
CA ILE A 64 0.27 0.60 0.82
C ILE A 64 1.10 1.19 1.95
N GLU A 65 2.19 0.54 2.28
CA GLU A 65 3.34 1.12 2.96
C GLU A 65 4.58 0.99 2.07
N GLY A 66 5.62 1.71 2.34
CA GLY A 66 6.87 1.58 1.60
C GLY A 66 7.72 2.84 1.60
N ARG A 67 8.92 2.71 1.04
CA ARG A 67 9.93 3.78 0.98
C ARG A 67 10.43 4.06 -0.42
N ASP A 68 10.04 3.25 -1.40
CA ASP A 68 10.40 3.44 -2.81
C ASP A 68 9.16 3.64 -3.67
N LEU A 69 9.32 4.44 -4.72
CA LEU A 69 8.21 4.88 -5.55
C LEU A 69 7.50 3.73 -6.27
N VAL A 70 8.23 2.69 -6.69
CA VAL A 70 7.66 1.57 -7.45
C VAL A 70 6.73 0.76 -6.55
N SER A 71 7.18 0.41 -5.35
CA SER A 71 6.36 -0.29 -4.35
C SER A 71 5.14 0.53 -3.96
N ILE A 72 5.32 1.82 -3.71
CA ILE A 72 4.20 2.73 -3.35
C ILE A 72 3.15 2.78 -4.44
N LYS A 73 3.54 2.71 -5.72
CA LYS A 73 2.60 2.75 -6.85
C LYS A 73 1.68 1.53 -6.95
N ALA A 74 1.93 0.44 -6.26
CA ALA A 74 1.14 -0.78 -6.39
C ALA A 74 -0.34 -0.57 -6.05
N ALA A 75 -0.65 -0.04 -4.89
CA ALA A 75 -2.05 0.20 -4.48
C ALA A 75 -2.74 1.30 -5.32
N PRO A 76 -2.13 2.49 -5.54
CA PRO A 76 -2.70 3.50 -6.43
C PRO A 76 -2.91 3.00 -7.86
N SER A 77 -1.99 2.20 -8.42
CA SER A 77 -2.15 1.67 -9.77
C SER A 77 -3.41 0.82 -9.91
N VAL A 78 -3.66 -0.07 -8.94
CA VAL A 78 -4.90 -0.85 -8.93
C VAL A 78 -6.12 0.04 -8.71
N ALA A 79 -6.04 1.01 -7.80
CA ALA A 79 -7.14 1.96 -7.61
C ALA A 79 -7.50 2.67 -8.92
N HIS A 80 -6.50 3.09 -9.69
CA HIS A 80 -6.68 3.78 -10.98
C HIS A 80 -7.28 2.87 -12.05
N THR A 81 -6.78 1.64 -12.20
CA THR A 81 -7.27 0.70 -13.23
C THR A 81 -8.66 0.15 -12.91
N GLU A 82 -9.01 0.03 -11.63
CA GLU A 82 -10.32 -0.42 -11.16
C GLU A 82 -11.33 0.74 -10.94
N GLY A 83 -10.94 1.98 -11.24
CA GLY A 83 -11.79 3.15 -11.06
C GLY A 83 -12.15 3.47 -9.61
N LYS A 84 -11.31 3.07 -8.65
CA LYS A 84 -11.51 3.37 -7.23
C LYS A 84 -11.05 4.79 -6.92
N LYS A 85 -11.85 5.49 -6.12
CA LYS A 85 -11.57 6.88 -5.77
C LYS A 85 -10.39 7.03 -4.80
N LEU A 86 -10.23 6.10 -3.86
CA LEU A 86 -9.26 6.20 -2.78
C LEU A 86 -8.18 5.13 -2.88
N SER A 87 -6.94 5.57 -2.64
CA SER A 87 -5.81 4.71 -2.31
C SER A 87 -5.14 5.28 -1.07
N SER A 88 -4.99 4.47 -0.04
CA SER A 88 -4.45 4.90 1.25
C SER A 88 -3.02 4.42 1.47
N SER A 89 -2.39 5.00 2.48
CA SER A 89 -1.08 4.54 2.96
C SER A 89 -1.02 4.47 4.47
N GLU A 90 -0.34 3.46 4.99
CA GLU A 90 0.28 3.50 6.29
C GLU A 90 1.55 4.35 6.17
N SER A 91 1.58 5.48 6.85
CA SER A 91 2.59 6.51 6.62
C SER A 91 3.45 6.78 7.84
N ALA A 92 4.74 7.00 7.60
CA ALA A 92 5.75 7.28 8.61
C ALA A 92 6.09 6.07 9.50
N THR A 93 6.02 4.86 8.93
CA THR A 93 6.51 3.63 9.54
C THR A 93 7.98 3.45 9.20
N TRP A 94 8.87 3.64 10.15
CA TRP A 94 10.30 3.40 10.00
C TRP A 94 11.00 3.09 11.34
N LEU A 95 12.25 2.61 11.26
CA LEU A 95 13.03 2.08 12.39
C LEU A 95 14.08 3.09 12.91
N ASP A 96 13.78 4.38 12.87
CA ASP A 96 14.66 5.37 13.44
C ASP A 96 14.50 5.42 14.98
N GLU A 97 15.51 5.96 15.66
CA GLU A 97 15.45 6.19 17.09
C GLU A 97 14.27 7.09 17.46
N HIS A 98 13.71 6.83 18.63
CA HIS A 98 12.55 7.56 19.13
C HIS A 98 12.81 9.07 19.22
N PHE A 99 11.85 9.86 18.79
CA PHE A 99 11.86 11.34 18.83
C PHE A 99 12.96 12.03 18.00
N GLN A 100 13.68 11.34 17.14
CA GLN A 100 14.66 11.96 16.25
C GLN A 100 14.04 12.50 14.96
N SER A 101 12.93 11.92 14.51
CA SER A 101 12.24 12.36 13.32
C SER A 101 11.49 13.69 13.55
N ASN A 102 11.59 14.58 12.61
CA ASN A 102 10.87 15.85 12.61
C ASN A 102 9.76 15.89 11.55
N LEU A 103 8.91 16.92 11.55
CA LEU A 103 7.82 17.06 10.60
C LEU A 103 8.29 17.21 9.15
N GLY A 104 9.52 17.70 8.92
CA GLY A 104 10.12 17.77 7.59
C GLY A 104 10.44 16.39 7.02
N ASP A 105 10.88 15.44 7.85
CA ASP A 105 11.14 14.06 7.46
C ASP A 105 9.82 13.36 7.13
N VAL A 106 8.81 13.54 7.97
CA VAL A 106 7.46 13.05 7.71
C VAL A 106 6.93 13.61 6.38
N LYS A 107 7.03 14.92 6.16
CA LYS A 107 6.59 15.55 4.91
C LYS A 107 7.26 14.95 3.69
N LYS A 108 8.58 14.73 3.71
CA LYS A 108 9.29 14.09 2.58
C LYS A 108 8.74 12.70 2.26
N ALA A 109 8.44 11.90 3.28
CA ALA A 109 7.82 10.59 3.08
C ALA A 109 6.41 10.72 2.48
N LEU A 110 5.60 11.64 2.97
CA LEU A 110 4.26 11.90 2.44
C LEU A 110 4.29 12.40 0.98
N ASP A 111 5.24 13.27 0.63
CA ASP A 111 5.42 13.75 -0.74
C ASP A 111 5.69 12.57 -1.70
N LEU A 112 6.45 11.57 -1.26
CA LEU A 112 6.70 10.36 -2.05
C LEU A 112 5.42 9.52 -2.24
N PHE A 113 4.60 9.39 -1.22
CA PHE A 113 3.30 8.73 -1.32
C PHE A 113 2.37 9.47 -2.30
N PHE A 114 2.30 10.80 -2.22
CA PHE A 114 1.49 11.61 -3.15
C PHE A 114 1.99 11.48 -4.59
N LEU A 115 3.30 11.50 -4.83
CA LEU A 115 3.90 11.24 -6.15
C LEU A 115 3.58 9.82 -6.65
N GLY A 116 3.45 8.86 -5.76
CA GLY A 116 3.03 7.50 -6.05
C GLY A 116 1.55 7.37 -6.45
N GLY A 117 0.73 8.38 -6.12
CA GLY A 117 -0.71 8.39 -6.40
C GLY A 117 -1.59 8.08 -5.17
N VAL A 118 -0.99 7.93 -3.98
CA VAL A 118 -1.75 7.83 -2.73
C VAL A 118 -2.48 9.15 -2.50
N ASN A 119 -3.74 9.08 -2.12
CA ASN A 119 -4.59 10.25 -1.88
C ASN A 119 -5.35 10.20 -0.54
N HIS A 120 -4.98 9.25 0.34
CA HIS A 120 -5.60 9.10 1.65
C HIS A 120 -4.57 8.62 2.68
N ILE A 121 -4.06 9.56 3.49
CA ILE A 121 -2.97 9.32 4.43
C ILE A 121 -3.50 8.84 5.78
N PHE A 122 -2.89 7.77 6.30
CA PHE A 122 -3.01 7.34 7.68
C PHE A 122 -1.63 7.37 8.33
N TYR A 123 -1.51 8.13 9.40
CA TYR A 123 -0.25 8.19 10.13
C TYR A 123 -0.04 6.94 10.99
N HIS A 124 1.14 6.37 10.91
CA HIS A 124 1.58 5.34 11.82
C HIS A 124 2.73 5.89 12.69
N GLY A 125 2.55 6.07 13.99
CA GLY A 125 1.26 5.87 14.60
C GLY A 125 1.29 6.37 16.03
N THR A 126 0.22 6.06 16.75
CA THR A 126 0.06 6.48 18.14
C THR A 126 -0.22 5.26 19.00
N CYS A 127 0.62 5.03 20.02
CA CYS A 127 0.33 4.05 21.06
C CYS A 127 -0.71 4.61 22.01
N PHE A 128 -1.70 3.80 22.35
CA PHE A 128 -2.60 4.12 23.44
C PHE A 128 -1.89 3.88 24.77
N SER A 129 -1.51 4.97 25.43
CA SER A 129 -0.81 4.91 26.73
C SER A 129 -1.80 5.09 27.87
N PRO A 130 -1.76 4.25 28.91
CA PRO A 130 -2.55 4.50 30.12
C PRO A 130 -2.08 5.79 30.80
N GLN A 131 -2.98 6.41 31.59
CA GLN A 131 -2.70 7.70 32.22
C GLN A 131 -1.51 7.63 33.20
N GLU A 132 -1.31 6.47 33.79
CA GLU A 132 -0.24 6.22 34.79
C GLU A 132 1.12 5.92 34.13
N ALA A 133 1.17 5.78 32.80
CA ALA A 133 2.43 5.52 32.14
C ALA A 133 3.36 6.73 32.30
N PRO A 134 4.62 6.50 32.73
CA PRO A 134 5.57 7.60 32.83
C PRO A 134 5.85 8.20 31.45
N TRP A 135 6.29 9.47 31.45
CA TRP A 135 6.70 10.10 30.19
C TRP A 135 7.80 9.28 29.49
N PRO A 136 7.73 9.10 28.17
CA PRO A 136 6.84 9.69 27.17
C PRO A 136 5.56 8.92 26.92
N GLY A 137 5.21 7.92 27.68
CA GLY A 137 4.14 6.98 27.44
C GLY A 137 4.63 5.71 26.76
N TRP A 138 3.73 4.87 26.30
CA TRP A 138 4.07 3.68 25.54
C TRP A 138 4.51 4.05 24.13
N LEU A 139 5.53 3.34 23.64
CA LEU A 139 6.13 3.57 22.35
C LEU A 139 6.00 2.32 21.48
N PHE A 140 5.84 2.51 20.18
CA PHE A 140 5.94 1.46 19.19
C PHE A 140 7.29 1.59 18.45
N TYR A 141 8.00 0.49 18.29
CA TYR A 141 9.39 0.48 17.81
C TYR A 141 9.59 1.02 16.39
N ALA A 142 8.55 0.99 15.56
CA ALA A 142 8.61 1.33 14.13
C ALA A 142 7.67 2.50 13.79
N ALA A 143 7.59 3.52 14.63
CA ALA A 143 6.68 4.63 14.43
C ALA A 143 7.31 5.98 14.74
N VAL A 144 6.89 6.99 13.99
CA VAL A 144 6.96 8.39 14.42
C VAL A 144 5.81 8.62 15.39
N HIS A 145 6.12 9.02 16.61
CA HIS A 145 5.13 9.12 17.67
C HIS A 145 4.25 10.37 17.50
N PHE A 146 3.08 10.18 16.86
CA PHE A 146 2.10 11.25 16.64
C PHE A 146 1.18 11.39 17.85
N HIS A 147 1.69 11.92 18.94
CA HIS A 147 0.94 12.12 20.18
C HIS A 147 1.41 13.36 20.95
N PRO A 148 0.63 13.87 21.91
CA PRO A 148 0.89 15.13 22.61
C PRO A 148 2.23 15.24 23.32
N ASN A 149 2.86 14.12 23.68
CA ASN A 149 4.17 14.13 24.33
C ASN A 149 5.35 14.30 23.34
N ASN A 150 5.08 14.31 22.03
CA ASN A 150 6.12 14.60 21.05
C ASN A 150 6.30 16.12 20.90
N PRO A 151 7.53 16.64 20.94
CA PRO A 151 7.80 18.08 20.84
C PRO A 151 7.19 18.78 19.63
N PHE A 152 6.99 18.09 18.52
CA PHE A 152 6.41 18.67 17.32
C PHE A 152 4.85 18.72 17.32
N TRP A 153 4.18 18.23 18.37
CA TRP A 153 2.72 18.05 18.36
C TRP A 153 1.95 19.32 18.06
N GLU A 154 2.35 20.43 18.65
CA GLU A 154 1.69 21.72 18.41
C GLU A 154 1.79 22.21 16.96
N ASP A 155 2.87 21.84 16.27
CA ASP A 155 3.10 22.19 14.88
C ASP A 155 2.50 21.18 13.88
N PHE A 156 2.11 20.00 14.35
CA PHE A 156 1.56 18.93 13.50
C PHE A 156 0.30 19.37 12.75
N LYS A 157 -0.47 20.30 13.27
CA LYS A 157 -1.61 20.91 12.58
C LYS A 157 -1.25 21.56 11.22
N TYR A 158 -0.07 22.11 11.08
CA TYR A 158 0.38 22.73 9.82
C TYR A 158 0.69 21.67 8.76
N LEU A 159 1.29 20.55 9.15
CA LEU A 159 1.46 19.41 8.27
C LEU A 159 0.09 18.84 7.84
N ASN A 160 -0.86 18.71 8.75
CA ASN A 160 -2.21 18.25 8.45
C ASN A 160 -2.95 19.19 7.48
N GLN A 161 -2.77 20.50 7.59
CA GLN A 161 -3.32 21.46 6.62
C GLN A 161 -2.72 21.28 5.23
N TYR A 162 -1.42 21.01 5.14
CA TYR A 162 -0.78 20.68 3.87
C TYR A 162 -1.35 19.38 3.28
N VAL A 163 -1.39 18.30 4.07
CA VAL A 163 -1.94 17.00 3.66
C VAL A 163 -3.38 17.13 3.18
N THR A 164 -4.23 17.85 3.93
CA THR A 164 -5.64 18.07 3.56
C THR A 164 -5.76 18.76 2.19
N ARG A 165 -4.97 19.79 1.92
CA ARG A 165 -4.98 20.47 0.62
C ARG A 165 -4.54 19.54 -0.51
N VAL A 166 -3.44 18.80 -0.34
CA VAL A 166 -2.95 17.89 -1.39
C VAL A 166 -3.97 16.79 -1.65
N GLN A 167 -4.51 16.17 -0.61
CA GLN A 167 -5.53 15.12 -0.75
C GLN A 167 -6.79 15.64 -1.46
N SER A 168 -7.23 16.86 -1.19
CA SER A 168 -8.41 17.42 -1.85
C SER A 168 -8.24 17.50 -3.38
N PHE A 169 -7.06 17.91 -3.86
CA PHE A 169 -6.75 17.91 -5.29
C PHE A 169 -6.66 16.51 -5.88
N LEU A 170 -5.93 15.61 -5.19
CA LEU A 170 -5.71 14.25 -5.69
C LEU A 170 -6.99 13.39 -5.70
N GLN A 171 -7.95 13.69 -4.82
CA GLN A 171 -9.24 13.00 -4.77
C GLN A 171 -10.28 13.56 -5.73
N ASP A 172 -10.09 14.78 -6.23
CA ASP A 172 -11.00 15.42 -7.19
C ASP A 172 -10.62 15.09 -8.65
N GLY A 173 -9.32 14.85 -8.90
CA GLY A 173 -8.79 14.55 -10.22
C GLY A 173 -9.01 13.10 -10.68
N THR A 174 -8.77 12.90 -11.97
CA THR A 174 -8.69 11.56 -12.56
C THR A 174 -7.24 11.28 -12.96
N PRO A 175 -6.69 10.07 -12.67
CA PRO A 175 -5.32 9.75 -13.06
C PRO A 175 -5.17 9.73 -14.59
N ASP A 176 -4.07 10.30 -15.08
CA ASP A 176 -3.69 10.32 -16.50
C ASP A 176 -2.23 9.86 -16.62
N ASN A 177 -2.02 8.58 -16.92
CA ASN A 177 -0.70 7.96 -17.00
C ASN A 177 -0.37 7.58 -18.43
N ASP A 178 0.83 7.96 -18.89
CA ASP A 178 1.32 7.67 -20.25
C ASP A 178 2.00 6.29 -20.35
N VAL A 179 2.36 5.67 -19.24
CA VAL A 179 3.16 4.44 -19.19
C VAL A 179 2.46 3.37 -18.37
N LEU A 180 2.28 2.20 -18.97
CA LEU A 180 1.85 0.99 -18.28
C LEU A 180 3.07 0.11 -17.96
N LEU A 181 3.21 -0.30 -16.71
CA LEU A 181 4.18 -1.29 -16.29
C LEU A 181 3.48 -2.64 -16.11
N TYR A 182 3.97 -3.65 -16.83
CA TYR A 182 3.50 -5.01 -16.65
C TYR A 182 4.31 -5.71 -15.55
N TYR A 183 3.61 -6.28 -14.58
CA TYR A 183 4.20 -7.10 -13.53
C TYR A 183 4.01 -8.58 -13.87
N ASN A 184 5.13 -9.27 -14.17
CA ASN A 184 5.11 -10.68 -14.54
C ASN A 184 5.03 -11.58 -13.29
N ILE A 185 3.87 -11.62 -12.66
CA ILE A 185 3.65 -12.40 -11.41
C ILE A 185 3.85 -13.90 -11.62
N ALA A 186 3.54 -14.42 -12.81
CA ALA A 186 3.68 -15.86 -13.11
C ALA A 186 5.14 -16.32 -13.01
N ASP A 187 6.09 -15.53 -13.52
CA ASP A 187 7.52 -15.82 -13.39
C ASP A 187 7.95 -15.80 -11.92
N VAL A 188 7.51 -14.78 -11.17
CA VAL A 188 7.80 -14.67 -9.73
C VAL A 188 7.26 -15.87 -8.95
N MET A 189 6.04 -16.32 -9.28
CA MET A 189 5.44 -17.51 -8.67
C MET A 189 6.17 -18.82 -9.00
N SER A 190 6.86 -18.89 -10.14
CA SER A 190 7.59 -20.08 -10.58
C SER A 190 9.04 -20.15 -10.07
N GLU A 191 9.60 -19.03 -9.58
CA GLU A 191 10.99 -18.97 -9.11
C GLU A 191 11.20 -19.67 -7.76
N GLN A 192 12.35 -20.35 -7.62
CA GLN A 192 12.75 -20.99 -6.36
C GLN A 192 13.12 -19.94 -5.30
N GLY A 193 12.87 -20.30 -4.04
CA GLY A 193 13.21 -19.48 -2.87
C GLY A 193 11.99 -18.85 -2.19
N ASN A 194 12.24 -18.23 -1.06
CA ASN A 194 11.22 -17.50 -0.29
C ASN A 194 11.18 -16.04 -0.78
N ARG A 195 10.50 -15.80 -1.89
CA ARG A 195 10.31 -14.44 -2.40
C ARG A 195 8.96 -13.89 -1.95
N SER A 196 8.98 -12.69 -1.42
CA SER A 196 7.77 -11.93 -1.24
C SER A 196 7.18 -11.59 -2.62
N LEU A 197 5.92 -11.94 -2.85
CA LEU A 197 5.21 -11.59 -4.09
C LEU A 197 4.90 -10.07 -4.19
N GLN A 198 5.51 -9.27 -3.33
CA GLN A 198 5.43 -7.81 -3.30
C GLN A 198 6.70 -7.13 -3.84
N HIS A 199 7.70 -7.90 -4.27
CA HIS A 199 8.89 -7.34 -4.91
C HIS A 199 8.66 -7.20 -6.41
N PHE A 200 8.50 -5.97 -6.86
CA PHE A 200 8.30 -5.62 -8.28
C PHE A 200 9.62 -5.61 -9.06
N SER A 201 10.44 -6.66 -8.90
CA SER A 201 11.61 -6.88 -9.74
C SER A 201 11.19 -7.47 -11.08
N GLY A 202 11.79 -6.99 -12.17
CA GLY A 202 11.50 -7.50 -13.52
C GLY A 202 10.26 -6.90 -14.18
N LEU A 203 9.86 -5.69 -13.77
CA LEU A 203 8.81 -4.94 -14.46
C LEU A 203 9.14 -4.73 -15.94
N ILE A 204 8.19 -5.07 -16.80
CA ILE A 204 8.27 -4.81 -18.24
C ILE A 204 7.54 -3.52 -18.54
N VAL A 205 8.24 -2.56 -19.16
CA VAL A 205 7.62 -1.31 -19.62
C VAL A 205 6.82 -1.62 -20.89
N ILE A 206 5.53 -1.45 -20.86
CA ILE A 206 4.67 -1.44 -22.05
C ILE A 206 4.32 0.02 -22.30
N CYS A 207 4.96 0.63 -23.32
CA CYS A 207 4.56 1.96 -23.79
C CYS A 207 3.25 1.83 -24.56
N TRP A 208 2.14 2.17 -23.94
CA TRP A 208 0.84 2.27 -24.58
C TRP A 208 0.47 3.74 -24.71
N ASN A 209 0.15 4.19 -25.88
CA ASN A 209 -0.40 5.53 -26.07
C ASN A 209 -1.90 5.50 -25.67
N LEU A 210 -2.16 5.60 -24.37
CA LEU A 210 -3.51 5.55 -23.79
C LEU A 210 -4.41 6.72 -24.24
N ARG A 211 -3.85 7.72 -24.98
CA ARG A 211 -4.60 8.88 -25.47
C ARG A 211 -5.49 8.58 -26.69
N SER A 212 -5.36 7.42 -27.33
CA SER A 212 -6.05 7.14 -28.59
C SER A 212 -7.32 6.31 -28.47
N GLU A 213 -7.64 5.74 -27.33
CA GLU A 213 -8.88 4.99 -27.14
C GLU A 213 -9.76 5.62 -26.03
N LYS A 214 -10.53 6.64 -26.41
CA LYS A 214 -11.79 6.89 -25.70
C LYS A 214 -12.65 5.66 -25.96
N VAL A 215 -12.69 4.77 -24.96
CA VAL A 215 -13.69 3.70 -24.94
C VAL A 215 -15.06 4.37 -25.00
N ARG A 216 -15.78 4.10 -26.09
CA ARG A 216 -17.18 4.51 -26.30
C ARG A 216 -18.09 3.60 -25.49
#